data_90e7ee8f4d544a743d9189e9d0bf23ae
#
_entry.id   90e7ee8f4d544a743d9189e9d0bf23ae
#
_cell.length_a   1.000
_cell.length_b   1.000
_cell.length_c   1.000
_cell.angle_alpha   90.00
_cell.angle_beta   90.00
_cell.angle_gamma   90.00
#
_symmetry.space_group_name_H-M   'P 1'
#
loop_
_entity.id
_entity.type
_entity.pdbx_description
1 polymer ?
#
loop_
_entity_poly.entity_id
_entity_poly.type
_entity_poly.pdbx_seq_one_letter_code
_entity_poly.pdbx_strand_id
1 'polypeptide(L)'
;MQVRDQIADVFSPVHWPEIGAADWLKEVLPASSVIGFDPWLHTVDEISALRDALPDMTLQAVENLVDTIWTDQPTAPTAPFFAQEIALSGESSADKRARLANKLKVACAIITLPDSIAWLLNIRGADIERNPVPQAFAILYKS
;
A
#
# COMPACT_ATOMS: atom_id res chain seq x y z
N MET A 1 -8.53 -24.85 -13.34
CA MET A 1 -7.95 -23.87 -12.39
C MET A 1 -8.81 -22.64 -12.48
N GLN A 2 -9.42 -22.20 -11.38
CA GLN A 2 -10.48 -21.17 -11.31
C GLN A 2 -10.19 -19.89 -12.10
N VAL A 3 -8.95 -19.41 -12.06
CA VAL A 3 -8.56 -18.19 -12.80
C VAL A 3 -8.84 -18.32 -14.29
N ARG A 4 -8.49 -19.44 -14.93
CA ARG A 4 -8.71 -19.65 -16.37
C ARG A 4 -10.18 -19.69 -16.78
N ASP A 5 -11.06 -20.05 -15.83
CA ASP A 5 -12.50 -20.12 -16.06
C ASP A 5 -13.18 -18.75 -15.88
N GLN A 6 -12.46 -17.77 -15.26
CA GLN A 6 -13.01 -16.47 -14.87
C GLN A 6 -12.40 -15.28 -15.62
N ILE A 7 -11.25 -15.45 -16.30
CA ILE A 7 -10.64 -14.38 -17.09
C ILE A 7 -10.97 -14.56 -18.60
N ALA A 8 -11.01 -13.44 -19.31
CA ALA A 8 -11.18 -13.46 -20.76
C ALA A 8 -9.93 -14.01 -21.47
N ASP A 9 -10.10 -14.58 -22.67
CA ASP A 9 -9.03 -15.19 -23.48
C ASP A 9 -7.90 -14.21 -23.89
N VAL A 10 -8.13 -12.91 -23.70
CA VAL A 10 -7.13 -11.85 -23.95
C VAL A 10 -6.03 -11.81 -22.88
N PHE A 11 -6.23 -12.47 -21.73
CA PHE A 11 -5.24 -12.53 -20.65
C PHE A 11 -4.45 -13.83 -20.68
N SER A 12 -3.13 -13.73 -20.53
CA SER A 12 -2.23 -14.87 -20.36
C SER A 12 -1.81 -14.95 -18.88
N PRO A 13 -2.37 -15.89 -18.09
CA PRO A 13 -2.01 -16.00 -16.67
C PRO A 13 -0.60 -16.52 -16.48
N VAL A 14 0.20 -15.84 -15.67
CA VAL A 14 1.53 -16.23 -15.24
C VAL A 14 1.45 -16.79 -13.83
N HIS A 15 2.13 -17.90 -13.56
CA HIS A 15 2.04 -18.61 -12.27
C HIS A 15 2.98 -17.96 -11.25
N TRP A 16 2.42 -17.15 -10.36
CA TRP A 16 3.11 -16.60 -9.22
C TRP A 16 2.99 -17.55 -8.01
N PRO A 17 4.06 -17.80 -7.22
CA PRO A 17 5.41 -17.20 -7.27
C PRO A 17 6.45 -18.00 -8.10
N GLU A 18 6.06 -19.05 -8.83
CA GLU A 18 7.00 -19.89 -9.58
C GLU A 18 7.78 -19.07 -10.63
N ILE A 19 7.11 -18.09 -11.24
CA ILE A 19 7.74 -17.14 -12.15
C ILE A 19 7.64 -15.76 -11.53
N GLY A 20 8.78 -15.20 -11.12
CA GLY A 20 8.86 -13.86 -10.56
C GLY A 20 8.63 -12.77 -11.62
N ALA A 21 8.15 -11.60 -11.21
CA ALA A 21 7.90 -10.50 -12.13
C ALA A 21 9.15 -10.10 -12.94
N ALA A 22 10.32 -10.04 -12.30
CA ALA A 22 11.57 -9.71 -12.98
C ALA A 22 11.95 -10.73 -14.04
N ASP A 23 11.79 -12.03 -13.76
CA ASP A 23 12.14 -13.10 -14.69
C ASP A 23 11.20 -13.10 -15.89
N TRP A 24 9.91 -12.92 -15.66
CA TRP A 24 8.93 -12.79 -16.73
C TRP A 24 9.19 -11.57 -17.61
N LEU A 25 9.50 -10.41 -17.02
CA LEU A 25 9.79 -9.18 -17.76
C LEU A 25 11.04 -9.34 -18.65
N LYS A 26 12.09 -10.03 -18.16
CA LYS A 26 13.28 -10.35 -18.98
C LYS A 26 12.96 -11.25 -20.17
N GLU A 27 12.02 -12.18 -20.00
CA GLU A 27 11.64 -13.12 -21.05
C GLU A 27 10.82 -12.45 -22.16
N VAL A 28 9.92 -11.52 -21.78
CA VAL A 28 8.92 -10.98 -22.72
C VAL A 28 9.28 -9.61 -23.29
N LEU A 29 10.19 -8.86 -22.65
CA LEU A 29 10.55 -7.51 -23.08
C LEU A 29 11.97 -7.44 -23.65
N PRO A 30 12.18 -6.63 -24.69
CA PRO A 30 13.53 -6.31 -25.18
C PRO A 30 14.37 -5.62 -24.10
N ALA A 31 15.70 -5.81 -24.16
CA ALA A 31 16.63 -4.98 -23.40
C ALA A 31 16.38 -3.48 -23.68
N SER A 32 16.67 -2.63 -22.71
CA SER A 32 16.43 -1.18 -22.76
C SER A 32 14.95 -0.76 -22.77
N SER A 33 14.02 -1.67 -22.47
CA SER A 33 12.61 -1.32 -22.30
C SER A 33 12.40 -0.38 -21.10
N VAL A 34 11.36 0.47 -21.21
CA VAL A 34 10.88 1.29 -20.11
C VAL A 34 9.63 0.64 -19.52
N ILE A 35 9.66 0.39 -18.20
CA ILE A 35 8.58 -0.25 -17.46
C ILE A 35 7.95 0.80 -16.55
N GLY A 36 6.67 1.15 -16.80
CA GLY A 36 5.90 2.03 -15.94
C GLY A 36 5.40 1.29 -14.70
N PHE A 37 5.41 1.96 -13.56
CA PHE A 37 4.79 1.45 -12.33
C PHE A 37 4.06 2.57 -11.59
N ASP A 38 2.96 2.23 -10.92
CA ASP A 38 2.26 3.14 -10.02
C ASP A 38 2.94 3.13 -8.63
N PRO A 39 3.54 4.25 -8.17
CA PRO A 39 4.24 4.30 -6.90
C PRO A 39 3.31 4.12 -5.67
N TRP A 40 1.98 4.23 -5.82
CA TRP A 40 1.03 3.95 -4.75
C TRP A 40 0.81 2.45 -4.50
N LEU A 41 1.16 1.60 -5.46
CA LEU A 41 0.96 0.14 -5.39
C LEU A 41 2.22 -0.64 -5.01
N HIS A 42 3.36 0.04 -4.85
CA HIS A 42 4.64 -0.60 -4.60
C HIS A 42 5.40 0.04 -3.45
N THR A 43 6.09 -0.77 -2.68
CA THR A 43 7.05 -0.27 -1.68
C THR A 43 8.36 0.18 -2.35
N VAL A 44 9.12 1.03 -1.65
CA VAL A 44 10.46 1.44 -2.11
C VAL A 44 11.38 0.23 -2.29
N ASP A 45 11.31 -0.74 -1.36
CA ASP A 45 12.15 -1.94 -1.39
C ASP A 45 11.80 -2.85 -2.56
N GLU A 46 10.52 -3.03 -2.89
CA GLU A 46 10.08 -3.78 -4.08
C GLU A 46 10.61 -3.17 -5.37
N ILE A 47 10.51 -1.85 -5.52
CA ILE A 47 11.02 -1.17 -6.73
C ILE A 47 12.55 -1.19 -6.78
N SER A 48 13.21 -1.09 -5.64
CA SER A 48 14.68 -1.21 -5.56
C SER A 48 15.12 -2.60 -5.99
N ALA A 49 14.51 -3.66 -5.43
CA ALA A 49 14.81 -5.04 -5.80
C ALA A 49 14.52 -5.33 -7.28
N LEU A 50 13.42 -4.78 -7.81
CA LEU A 50 13.10 -4.94 -9.23
C LEU A 50 14.12 -4.22 -10.13
N ARG A 51 14.57 -3.04 -9.73
CA ARG A 51 15.62 -2.29 -10.45
C ARG A 51 16.93 -3.03 -10.47
N ASP A 52 17.34 -3.61 -9.33
CA ASP A 52 18.57 -4.41 -9.23
C ASP A 52 18.47 -5.69 -10.06
N ALA A 53 17.30 -6.29 -10.16
CA ALA A 53 17.04 -7.46 -10.98
C ALA A 53 16.99 -7.16 -12.48
N LEU A 54 16.68 -5.91 -12.88
CA LEU A 54 16.50 -5.49 -14.29
C LEU A 54 17.49 -4.38 -14.68
N PRO A 55 18.82 -4.59 -14.61
CA PRO A 55 19.82 -3.55 -14.83
C PRO A 55 19.80 -2.93 -16.24
N ASP A 56 19.31 -3.67 -17.24
CA ASP A 56 19.24 -3.24 -18.63
C ASP A 56 17.90 -2.57 -19.01
N MET A 57 16.99 -2.39 -18.02
CA MET A 57 15.67 -1.79 -18.22
C MET A 57 15.50 -0.55 -17.33
N THR A 58 14.61 0.36 -17.70
CA THR A 58 14.31 1.57 -16.93
C THR A 58 12.97 1.42 -16.24
N LEU A 59 12.93 1.59 -14.90
CA LEU A 59 11.69 1.68 -14.14
C LEU A 59 11.28 3.15 -13.97
N GLN A 60 10.08 3.50 -14.43
CA GLN A 60 9.55 4.86 -14.40
C GLN A 60 8.24 4.91 -13.61
N ALA A 61 8.15 5.81 -12.63
CA ALA A 61 6.89 6.11 -11.96
C ALA A 61 5.93 6.80 -12.95
N VAL A 62 4.71 6.27 -13.05
CA VAL A 62 3.64 6.77 -13.92
C VAL A 62 2.32 6.79 -13.16
N GLU A 63 1.33 7.52 -13.68
CA GLU A 63 -0.05 7.43 -13.20
C GLU A 63 -0.61 6.03 -13.46
N ASN A 64 -1.55 5.60 -12.61
CA ASN A 64 -2.19 4.30 -12.77
C ASN A 64 -3.00 4.25 -14.07
N LEU A 65 -2.58 3.40 -14.99
CA LEU A 65 -3.25 3.28 -16.30
C LEU A 65 -4.67 2.69 -16.19
N VAL A 66 -4.94 1.92 -15.14
CA VAL A 66 -6.29 1.40 -14.87
C VAL A 66 -7.23 2.55 -14.51
N ASP A 67 -6.79 3.47 -13.65
CA ASP A 67 -7.58 4.64 -13.25
C ASP A 67 -7.92 5.54 -14.44
N THR A 68 -7.05 5.61 -15.45
CA THR A 68 -7.30 6.42 -16.65
C THR A 68 -8.41 5.87 -17.55
N ILE A 69 -8.67 4.57 -17.50
CA ILE A 69 -9.68 3.90 -18.34
C ILE A 69 -10.94 3.48 -17.58
N TRP A 70 -10.91 3.49 -16.25
CA TRP A 70 -12.03 3.09 -15.40
C TRP A 70 -12.99 4.26 -15.16
N THR A 71 -13.89 4.48 -16.10
CA THR A 71 -14.78 5.67 -16.15
C THR A 71 -15.84 5.71 -15.07
N ASP A 72 -16.23 4.57 -14.49
CA ASP A 72 -17.21 4.41 -13.43
C ASP A 72 -16.56 3.96 -12.09
N GLN A 73 -15.28 4.30 -11.90
CA GLN A 73 -14.55 4.00 -10.67
C GLN A 73 -15.25 4.60 -9.45
N PRO A 74 -15.55 3.79 -8.42
CA PRO A 74 -16.13 4.32 -7.18
C PRO A 74 -15.16 5.28 -6.50
N THR A 75 -15.70 6.33 -5.88
CA THR A 75 -14.89 7.24 -5.06
C THR A 75 -14.27 6.51 -3.88
N ALA A 76 -13.09 6.99 -3.44
CA ALA A 76 -12.48 6.46 -2.23
C ALA A 76 -13.43 6.58 -1.03
N PRO A 77 -13.44 5.62 -0.09
CA PRO A 77 -14.24 5.69 1.11
C PRO A 77 -13.97 6.98 1.90
N THR A 78 -15.05 7.62 2.38
CA THR A 78 -14.99 8.85 3.17
C THR A 78 -15.93 8.79 4.37
N ALA A 79 -16.06 7.61 4.98
CA ALA A 79 -16.91 7.42 6.14
C ALA A 79 -16.39 8.23 7.35
N PRO A 80 -17.28 8.73 8.22
CA PRO A 80 -16.85 9.44 9.42
C PRO A 80 -16.10 8.51 10.37
N PHE A 81 -15.10 9.04 11.04
CA PHE A 81 -14.44 8.38 12.16
C PHE A 81 -14.89 8.97 13.49
N PHE A 82 -14.77 8.21 14.55
CA PHE A 82 -15.14 8.60 15.91
C PHE A 82 -14.09 8.19 16.94
N ALA A 83 -14.08 8.89 18.08
CA ALA A 83 -13.15 8.59 19.16
C ALA A 83 -13.53 7.28 19.87
N GLN A 84 -12.54 6.43 20.14
CA GLN A 84 -12.68 5.25 20.98
C GLN A 84 -12.46 5.64 22.44
N GLU A 85 -13.37 5.24 23.33
CA GLU A 85 -13.28 5.53 24.76
C GLU A 85 -12.02 4.95 25.41
N ILE A 86 -11.44 5.69 26.35
CA ILE A 86 -10.23 5.27 27.07
C ILE A 86 -10.48 3.98 27.85
N ALA A 87 -11.68 3.79 28.39
CA ALA A 87 -12.06 2.57 29.10
C ALA A 87 -11.89 1.29 28.24
N LEU A 88 -12.05 1.41 26.91
CA LEU A 88 -11.88 0.32 25.96
C LEU A 88 -10.47 0.23 25.39
N SER A 89 -9.75 1.37 25.31
CA SER A 89 -8.41 1.45 24.73
C SER A 89 -7.27 1.30 25.73
N GLY A 90 -7.56 1.45 27.03
CA GLY A 90 -6.63 1.27 28.15
C GLY A 90 -5.62 2.39 28.38
N GLU A 91 -5.30 3.18 27.34
CA GLU A 91 -4.30 4.27 27.38
C GLU A 91 -4.78 5.43 26.50
N SER A 92 -4.52 6.67 26.90
CA SER A 92 -4.87 7.83 26.08
C SER A 92 -4.04 7.89 24.80
N SER A 93 -4.59 8.46 23.72
CA SER A 93 -3.84 8.72 22.49
C SER A 93 -2.62 9.63 22.73
N ALA A 94 -2.73 10.60 23.63
CA ALA A 94 -1.63 11.49 23.98
C ALA A 94 -0.46 10.71 24.61
N ASP A 95 -0.73 9.83 25.57
CA ASP A 95 0.29 9.03 26.25
C ASP A 95 0.93 8.02 25.29
N LYS A 96 0.14 7.35 24.43
CA LYS A 96 0.65 6.47 23.38
C LYS A 96 1.63 7.20 22.46
N ARG A 97 1.22 8.36 21.94
CA ARG A 97 2.06 9.18 21.05
C ARG A 97 3.34 9.63 21.74
N ALA A 98 3.26 10.18 22.95
CA ALA A 98 4.42 10.61 23.72
C ALA A 98 5.38 9.45 24.00
N ARG A 99 4.88 8.30 24.44
CA ARG A 99 5.66 7.11 24.73
C ARG A 99 6.38 6.57 23.49
N LEU A 100 5.72 6.58 22.33
CA LEU A 100 6.31 6.11 21.08
C LEU A 100 7.29 7.12 20.48
N ALA A 101 6.93 8.42 20.49
CA ALA A 101 7.81 9.50 20.02
C ALA A 101 9.16 9.50 20.75
N ASN A 102 9.14 9.30 22.08
CA ASN A 102 10.35 9.18 22.90
C ASN A 102 11.23 7.96 22.57
N LYS A 103 10.66 6.92 21.93
CA LYS A 103 11.42 5.72 21.50
C LYS A 103 12.00 5.84 20.12
N LEU A 104 11.59 6.83 19.33
CA LEU A 104 12.09 7.01 17.98
C LEU A 104 13.60 7.30 17.98
N LYS A 105 14.34 6.57 17.18
CA LYS A 105 15.77 6.81 16.92
C LYS A 105 16.00 7.75 15.73
N VAL A 106 14.94 8.08 15.01
CA VAL A 106 14.90 8.93 13.82
C VAL A 106 13.99 10.14 14.07
N ALA A 107 14.03 11.17 13.22
CA ALA A 107 13.26 12.40 13.39
C ALA A 107 11.74 12.17 13.38
N CYS A 108 11.26 11.24 12.56
CA CYS A 108 9.85 10.86 12.49
C CYS A 108 9.68 9.42 12.02
N ALA A 109 8.48 8.89 12.23
CA ALA A 109 8.02 7.62 11.65
C ALA A 109 6.77 7.87 10.80
N ILE A 110 6.74 7.33 9.58
CA ILE A 110 5.56 7.32 8.71
C ILE A 110 4.79 6.04 9.02
N ILE A 111 3.50 6.16 9.26
CA ILE A 111 2.60 5.05 9.58
C ILE A 111 1.54 4.98 8.48
N THR A 112 1.48 3.85 7.79
CA THR A 112 0.58 3.63 6.66
C THR A 112 -0.48 2.56 6.94
N LEU A 113 -0.32 1.78 8.02
CA LEU A 113 -1.26 0.73 8.38
C LEU A 113 -2.46 1.32 9.14
N PRO A 114 -3.69 1.24 8.61
CA PRO A 114 -4.89 1.82 9.23
C PRO A 114 -5.14 1.35 10.65
N ASP A 115 -4.93 0.07 10.95
CA ASP A 115 -5.07 -0.49 12.32
C ASP A 115 -4.13 0.18 13.31
N SER A 116 -2.88 0.39 12.93
CA SER A 116 -1.88 1.06 13.77
C SER A 116 -2.25 2.52 14.03
N ILE A 117 -2.78 3.21 13.02
CA ILE A 117 -3.24 4.59 13.14
C ILE A 117 -4.47 4.66 14.04
N ALA A 118 -5.45 3.79 13.83
CA ALA A 118 -6.66 3.70 14.65
C ALA A 118 -6.32 3.43 16.13
N TRP A 119 -5.37 2.52 16.38
CA TRP A 119 -4.88 2.24 17.72
C TRP A 119 -4.13 3.44 18.35
N LEU A 120 -3.22 4.07 17.58
CA LEU A 120 -2.41 5.20 18.07
C LEU A 120 -3.26 6.40 18.46
N LEU A 121 -4.28 6.70 17.64
CA LEU A 121 -5.12 7.87 17.82
C LEU A 121 -6.38 7.59 18.66
N ASN A 122 -6.64 6.35 19.06
CA ASN A 122 -7.89 5.93 19.69
C ASN A 122 -9.10 6.33 18.86
N ILE A 123 -9.10 6.00 17.60
CA ILE A 123 -10.20 6.26 16.67
C ILE A 123 -10.71 4.96 16.04
N ARG A 124 -11.96 5.02 15.59
CA ARG A 124 -12.59 3.98 14.77
C ARG A 124 -13.25 4.64 13.58
N GLY A 125 -13.38 3.90 12.48
CA GLY A 125 -14.01 4.36 11.25
C GLY A 125 -14.76 3.24 10.56
N ALA A 126 -15.34 3.53 9.40
CA ALA A 126 -16.14 2.60 8.62
C ALA A 126 -15.75 2.58 7.12
N ASP A 127 -14.51 2.94 6.81
CA ASP A 127 -14.02 2.95 5.43
C ASP A 127 -13.83 1.54 4.86
N ILE A 128 -13.61 0.55 5.72
CA ILE A 128 -13.42 -0.85 5.33
C ILE A 128 -14.55 -1.68 5.91
N GLU A 129 -15.28 -2.39 5.06
CA GLU A 129 -16.37 -3.27 5.51
C GLU A 129 -15.85 -4.31 6.51
N ARG A 130 -16.54 -4.43 7.66
CA ARG A 130 -16.22 -5.35 8.75
C ARG A 130 -14.87 -5.12 9.45
N ASN A 131 -14.18 -4.03 9.14
CA ASN A 131 -12.98 -3.60 9.85
C ASN A 131 -13.17 -2.16 10.34
N PRO A 132 -13.23 -1.90 11.66
CA PRO A 132 -13.63 -0.60 12.20
C PRO A 132 -12.46 0.41 12.19
N VAL A 133 -11.83 0.61 11.06
CA VAL A 133 -10.70 1.54 10.90
C VAL A 133 -10.99 2.56 9.80
N PRO A 134 -10.54 3.82 9.96
CA PRO A 134 -10.49 4.77 8.85
C PRO A 134 -9.24 4.52 8.01
N GLN A 135 -9.33 4.72 6.71
CA GLN A 135 -8.16 4.78 5.83
C GLN A 135 -7.45 6.11 6.05
N ALA A 136 -6.20 6.06 6.46
CA ALA A 136 -5.42 7.23 6.79
C ALA A 136 -3.91 6.97 6.70
N PHE A 137 -3.15 8.07 6.63
CA PHE A 137 -1.71 8.08 6.81
C PHE A 137 -1.37 8.98 8.00
N ALA A 138 -0.32 8.65 8.74
CA ALA A 138 0.11 9.46 9.87
C ALA A 138 1.64 9.62 9.89
N ILE A 139 2.09 10.76 10.41
CA ILE A 139 3.50 11.01 10.69
C ILE A 139 3.63 11.26 12.19
N LEU A 140 4.40 10.42 12.87
CA LEU A 140 4.74 10.60 14.28
C LEU A 140 6.14 11.20 14.36
N TYR A 141 6.23 12.43 14.86
CA TYR A 141 7.52 13.09 15.08
C TYR A 141 8.11 12.68 16.43
N LYS A 142 9.44 12.64 16.49
CA LYS A 142 10.18 12.55 17.73
C LYS A 142 9.93 13.81 18.56
N SER A 143 9.66 13.66 19.85
CA SER A 143 9.51 14.76 20.82
C SER A 143 10.86 15.32 21.24
#